data_d33bbaef12770ac61c60330547b2946d
#
_entry.id   d33bbaef12770ac61c60330547b2946d
#
_cell.length_a   1.000
_cell.length_b   1.000
_cell.length_c   1.000
_cell.angle_alpha   90.00
_cell.angle_beta   90.00
_cell.angle_gamma   90.00
#
_symmetry.space_group_name_H-M   'P 1'
#
loop_
_entity.id
_entity.type
_entity.pdbx_description
1 polymer ?
#
loop_
_entity_poly.entity_id
_entity_poly.type
_entity_poly.pdbx_seq_one_letter_code
_entity_poly.pdbx_strand_id
1 'polypeptide(L)'
;GIRPDRDNDFADVARQTISASVDHEAGTLAMYALQRSDNSGQAFMFELYENERAYRKHLNAAPYKAFAARAPDIIDSKKKITLEPQFLGDKHIIPNERTINNLVIVEVKPEFQSEFRNIVLPEMVESLKVEKGVLAMYAGTDSETPKRWYFYEIYASEEDYQLHRQTLHFLDYLRQTAHM
;
A
#
# COMPACT_ATOMS: atom_id res chain seq x y z
N GLY A 1 12.71 -6.88 -7.28
CA GLY A 1 12.40 -7.57 -8.52
C GLY A 1 12.19 -9.07 -8.32
N ILE A 2 11.28 -9.63 -9.07
CA ILE A 2 11.02 -11.08 -9.09
C ILE A 2 11.87 -11.68 -10.20
N ARG A 3 12.52 -12.82 -9.91
CA ARG A 3 13.28 -13.55 -10.94
C ARG A 3 12.36 -14.02 -12.06
N PRO A 4 12.85 -14.11 -13.30
CA PRO A 4 12.04 -14.62 -14.41
C PRO A 4 11.40 -15.97 -14.09
N ASP A 5 10.14 -16.13 -14.50
CA ASP A 5 9.35 -17.35 -14.30
C ASP A 5 9.06 -17.74 -12.85
N ARG A 6 9.22 -16.78 -11.90
CA ARG A 6 8.97 -17.01 -10.48
C ARG A 6 7.78 -16.22 -9.94
N ASP A 7 6.96 -15.63 -10.80
CA ASP A 7 5.81 -14.82 -10.37
C ASP A 7 4.82 -15.60 -9.51
N ASN A 8 4.50 -16.84 -9.92
CA ASN A 8 3.59 -17.70 -9.16
C ASN A 8 4.19 -18.13 -7.83
N ASP A 9 5.49 -18.42 -7.80
CA ASP A 9 6.20 -18.76 -6.55
C ASP A 9 6.18 -17.59 -5.58
N PHE A 10 6.43 -16.38 -6.09
CA PHE A 10 6.35 -15.16 -5.27
C PHE A 10 4.93 -14.98 -4.70
N ALA A 11 3.91 -15.10 -5.53
CA ALA A 11 2.52 -14.94 -5.09
C ALA A 11 2.16 -15.94 -4.00
N ASP A 12 2.57 -17.20 -4.13
CA ASP A 12 2.28 -18.24 -3.15
C ASP A 12 2.99 -17.99 -1.82
N VAL A 13 4.28 -17.66 -1.87
CA VAL A 13 5.07 -17.39 -0.67
C VAL A 13 4.59 -16.13 0.04
N ALA A 14 4.28 -15.07 -0.73
CA ALA A 14 3.74 -13.84 -0.17
C ALA A 14 2.40 -14.08 0.51
N ARG A 15 1.49 -14.84 -0.11
CA ARG A 15 0.19 -15.16 0.47
C ARG A 15 0.34 -15.92 1.79
N GLN A 16 1.21 -16.91 1.84
CA GLN A 16 1.47 -17.68 3.05
C GLN A 16 2.03 -16.81 4.17
N THR A 17 3.00 -15.96 3.83
CA THR A 17 3.63 -15.06 4.81
C THR A 17 2.63 -14.06 5.36
N ILE A 18 1.82 -13.44 4.48
CA ILE A 18 0.82 -12.45 4.86
C ILE A 18 -0.21 -13.08 5.80
N SER A 19 -0.79 -14.21 5.40
CA SER A 19 -1.81 -14.88 6.20
C SER A 19 -1.29 -15.25 7.58
N ALA A 20 -0.12 -15.87 7.65
CA ALA A 20 0.46 -16.28 8.92
C ALA A 20 0.83 -15.08 9.80
N SER A 21 1.38 -14.01 9.21
CA SER A 21 1.81 -12.83 9.97
C SER A 21 0.62 -12.06 10.52
N VAL A 22 -0.38 -11.77 9.69
CA VAL A 22 -1.56 -11.00 10.11
C VAL A 22 -2.39 -11.78 11.13
N ASP A 23 -2.53 -13.08 10.95
CA ASP A 23 -3.36 -13.91 11.83
C ASP A 23 -2.70 -14.17 13.21
N HIS A 24 -1.37 -14.22 13.28
CA HIS A 24 -0.67 -14.67 14.48
C HIS A 24 0.22 -13.63 15.15
N GLU A 25 0.45 -12.48 14.53
CA GLU A 25 1.28 -11.42 15.10
C GLU A 25 0.40 -10.21 15.41
N ALA A 26 0.15 -10.00 16.72
CA ALA A 26 -0.79 -8.96 17.16
C ALA A 26 -0.40 -7.55 16.69
N GLY A 27 0.89 -7.26 16.60
CA GLY A 27 1.38 -5.94 16.17
C GLY A 27 1.53 -5.77 14.67
N THR A 28 1.28 -6.81 13.88
CA THR A 28 1.24 -6.73 12.41
C THR A 28 -0.19 -6.43 12.00
N LEU A 29 -0.46 -5.17 11.68
CA LEU A 29 -1.83 -4.68 11.48
C LEU A 29 -2.37 -4.98 10.09
N ALA A 30 -1.54 -4.89 9.07
CA ALA A 30 -1.93 -5.18 7.70
C ALA A 30 -0.71 -5.49 6.84
N MET A 31 -0.89 -6.37 5.88
CA MET A 31 0.11 -6.68 4.85
C MET A 31 -0.59 -6.92 3.53
N TYR A 32 -0.09 -6.28 2.49
CA TYR A 32 -0.63 -6.43 1.13
C TYR A 32 0.51 -6.70 0.16
N ALA A 33 0.29 -7.59 -0.80
CA ALA A 33 1.22 -7.84 -1.88
C ALA A 33 0.59 -7.39 -3.20
N LEU A 34 1.38 -6.72 -4.02
CA LEU A 34 0.96 -6.14 -5.29
C LEU A 34 2.03 -6.40 -6.33
N GLN A 35 1.64 -6.98 -7.48
CA GLN A 35 2.52 -7.13 -8.63
C GLN A 35 2.14 -6.11 -9.70
N ARG A 36 3.14 -5.57 -10.39
CA ARG A 36 2.88 -4.66 -11.51
C ARG A 36 2.20 -5.41 -12.64
N SER A 37 1.19 -4.77 -13.23
CA SER A 37 0.41 -5.36 -14.32
C SER A 37 1.13 -5.34 -15.68
N ASP A 38 2.29 -4.66 -15.78
CA ASP A 38 3.05 -4.55 -17.02
C ASP A 38 4.06 -5.69 -17.25
N ASN A 39 3.98 -6.75 -16.45
CA ASN A 39 4.87 -7.91 -16.52
C ASN A 39 6.36 -7.57 -16.36
N SER A 40 6.66 -6.47 -15.67
CA SER A 40 8.05 -6.02 -15.45
C SER A 40 8.82 -6.86 -14.44
N GLY A 41 8.16 -7.83 -13.79
CA GLY A 41 8.76 -8.62 -12.71
C GLY A 41 8.92 -7.86 -11.40
N GLN A 42 8.24 -6.73 -11.25
CA GLN A 42 8.27 -5.94 -10.01
C GLN A 42 7.06 -6.22 -9.15
N ALA A 43 7.30 -6.34 -7.85
CA ALA A 43 6.25 -6.48 -6.86
C ALA A 43 6.51 -5.53 -5.69
N PHE A 44 5.45 -5.22 -4.97
CA PHE A 44 5.49 -4.36 -3.79
C PHE A 44 4.80 -5.06 -2.64
N MET A 45 5.39 -4.93 -1.45
CA MET A 45 4.74 -5.34 -0.20
C MET A 45 4.46 -4.07 0.58
N PHE A 46 3.20 -3.83 0.92
CA PHE A 46 2.80 -2.71 1.75
C PHE A 46 2.40 -3.24 3.12
N GLU A 47 3.06 -2.75 4.18
CA GLU A 47 2.94 -3.32 5.51
C GLU A 47 2.71 -2.25 6.56
N LEU A 48 1.80 -2.53 7.49
CA LEU A 48 1.48 -1.66 8.61
C LEU A 48 1.75 -2.39 9.91
N TYR A 49 2.51 -1.75 10.80
CA TYR A 49 2.82 -2.26 12.13
C TYR A 49 2.38 -1.27 13.19
N GLU A 50 2.03 -1.79 14.37
CA GLU A 50 1.61 -0.97 15.50
C GLU A 50 2.71 0.01 15.91
N ASN A 51 3.98 -0.45 15.90
CA ASN A 51 5.16 0.34 16.25
C ASN A 51 6.42 -0.37 15.77
N GLU A 52 7.58 0.24 16.03
CA GLU A 52 8.88 -0.31 15.66
C GLU A 52 9.14 -1.67 16.34
N ARG A 53 8.70 -1.85 17.58
CA ARG A 53 8.85 -3.14 18.29
C ARG A 53 8.08 -4.24 17.57
N ALA A 54 6.87 -3.96 17.12
CA ALA A 54 6.05 -4.93 16.38
C ALA A 54 6.72 -5.31 15.05
N TYR A 55 7.29 -4.34 14.37
CA TYR A 55 8.05 -4.62 13.15
C TYR A 55 9.25 -5.54 13.42
N ARG A 56 10.01 -5.26 14.47
CA ARG A 56 11.16 -6.12 14.84
C ARG A 56 10.72 -7.52 15.22
N LYS A 57 9.60 -7.67 15.93
CA LYS A 57 9.02 -8.98 16.23
C LYS A 57 8.69 -9.75 14.97
N HIS A 58 8.09 -9.06 13.97
CA HIS A 58 7.79 -9.68 12.69
C HIS A 58 9.06 -10.22 12.02
N LEU A 59 10.14 -9.45 11.99
CA LEU A 59 11.41 -9.88 11.38
C LEU A 59 12.00 -11.11 12.05
N ASN A 60 11.68 -11.35 13.32
CA ASN A 60 12.17 -12.50 14.09
C ASN A 60 11.16 -13.65 14.15
N ALA A 61 10.00 -13.49 13.57
CA ALA A 61 8.94 -14.49 13.58
C ALA A 61 9.14 -15.55 12.50
N ALA A 62 8.58 -16.73 12.71
CA ALA A 62 8.72 -17.85 11.79
C ALA A 62 8.23 -17.57 10.37
N PRO A 63 7.08 -16.88 10.15
CA PRO A 63 6.63 -16.59 8.79
C PRO A 63 7.63 -15.78 7.97
N TYR A 64 8.19 -14.72 8.57
CA TYR A 64 9.20 -13.91 7.87
C TYR A 64 10.47 -14.70 7.61
N LYS A 65 10.94 -15.49 8.58
CA LYS A 65 12.13 -16.32 8.41
C LYS A 65 11.97 -17.34 7.29
N ALA A 66 10.79 -17.93 7.16
CA ALA A 66 10.49 -18.86 6.09
C ALA A 66 10.49 -18.14 4.72
N PHE A 67 9.92 -16.96 4.65
CA PHE A 67 9.98 -16.11 3.45
C PHE A 67 11.43 -15.76 3.09
N ALA A 68 12.20 -15.29 4.07
CA ALA A 68 13.58 -14.89 3.87
C ALA A 68 14.47 -16.05 3.38
N ALA A 69 14.20 -17.27 3.85
CA ALA A 69 14.94 -18.46 3.41
C ALA A 69 14.69 -18.79 1.95
N ARG A 70 13.47 -18.54 1.44
CA ARG A 70 13.11 -18.81 0.04
C ARG A 70 13.39 -17.65 -0.90
N ALA A 71 13.52 -16.44 -0.36
CA ALA A 71 13.65 -15.22 -1.16
C ALA A 71 14.77 -15.25 -2.20
N PRO A 72 15.98 -15.75 -1.89
CA PRO A 72 17.07 -15.75 -2.87
C PRO A 72 16.77 -16.53 -4.17
N ASP A 73 15.90 -17.53 -4.11
CA ASP A 73 15.52 -18.32 -5.27
C ASP A 73 14.42 -17.66 -6.11
N ILE A 74 13.71 -16.69 -5.53
CA ILE A 74 12.50 -16.11 -6.11
C ILE A 74 12.73 -14.65 -6.51
N ILE A 75 13.46 -13.87 -5.70
CA ILE A 75 13.71 -12.45 -5.95
C ILE A 75 15.19 -12.19 -6.18
N ASP A 76 15.45 -11.26 -7.10
CA ASP A 76 16.80 -10.85 -7.46
C ASP A 76 17.21 -9.53 -6.83
N SER A 77 16.26 -8.74 -6.37
CA SER A 77 16.52 -7.45 -5.73
C SER A 77 15.41 -7.09 -4.74
N LYS A 78 15.78 -6.36 -3.70
CA LYS A 78 14.85 -5.91 -2.67
C LYS A 78 15.26 -4.52 -2.19
N LYS A 79 14.28 -3.62 -2.10
CA LYS A 79 14.46 -2.31 -1.50
C LYS A 79 13.38 -2.09 -0.45
N LYS A 80 13.78 -1.67 0.74
CA LYS A 80 12.86 -1.30 1.81
C LYS A 80 12.72 0.22 1.85
N ILE A 81 11.49 0.70 1.92
CA ILE A 81 11.17 2.10 2.10
C ILE A 81 10.38 2.23 3.39
N THR A 82 10.89 3.02 4.33
CA THR A 82 10.19 3.30 5.58
C THR A 82 9.36 4.55 5.38
N LEU A 83 8.07 4.47 5.70
CA LEU A 83 7.12 5.56 5.52
C LEU A 83 6.74 6.16 6.88
N GLU A 84 6.61 7.47 6.91
CA GLU A 84 5.93 8.16 8.00
C GLU A 84 4.45 8.23 7.66
N PRO A 85 3.56 7.67 8.50
CA PRO A 85 2.13 7.68 8.20
C PRO A 85 1.57 9.10 8.18
N GLN A 86 0.74 9.39 7.18
CA GLN A 86 0.01 10.64 7.07
C GLN A 86 -1.50 10.44 7.24
N PHE A 87 -2.01 9.32 6.74
CA PHE A 87 -3.39 8.92 6.89
C PHE A 87 -3.51 7.40 6.78
N LEU A 88 -4.21 6.78 7.72
CA LEU A 88 -4.47 5.35 7.71
C LEU A 88 -5.95 5.13 7.97
N GLY A 89 -6.67 4.68 6.97
CA GLY A 89 -8.10 4.43 7.10
C GLY A 89 -8.55 3.22 6.31
N ASP A 90 -9.35 2.36 6.95
CA ASP A 90 -9.89 1.19 6.28
C ASP A 90 -11.25 0.79 6.86
N LYS A 91 -11.91 -0.08 6.10
CA LYS A 91 -13.13 -0.76 6.47
C LYS A 91 -12.81 -2.23 6.67
N HIS A 92 -13.78 -3.00 7.14
CA HIS A 92 -13.63 -4.46 7.15
C HIS A 92 -13.57 -4.97 5.71
N ILE A 93 -12.41 -5.52 5.32
CA ILE A 93 -12.16 -5.95 3.94
C ILE A 93 -12.20 -7.47 3.87
N ILE A 94 -13.08 -7.98 2.99
CA ILE A 94 -13.07 -9.39 2.59
C ILE A 94 -12.60 -9.41 1.14
N PRO A 95 -11.30 -9.67 0.89
CA PRO A 95 -10.79 -9.66 -0.48
C PRO A 95 -11.45 -10.74 -1.34
N ASN A 96 -11.68 -10.41 -2.58
CA ASN A 96 -12.17 -11.37 -3.58
C ASN A 96 -11.47 -11.06 -4.92
N GLU A 97 -11.82 -11.82 -5.95
CA GLU A 97 -11.20 -11.68 -7.28
C GLU A 97 -11.46 -10.33 -7.96
N ARG A 98 -12.45 -9.56 -7.49
CA ARG A 98 -12.80 -8.24 -8.02
C ARG A 98 -12.06 -7.11 -7.31
N THR A 99 -11.53 -7.35 -6.12
CA THR A 99 -10.84 -6.35 -5.31
C THR A 99 -9.60 -5.83 -6.03
N ILE A 100 -9.44 -4.50 -6.06
CA ILE A 100 -8.33 -3.83 -6.73
C ILE A 100 -7.46 -3.14 -5.71
N ASN A 101 -6.15 -3.34 -5.83
CA ASN A 101 -5.12 -2.67 -5.04
C ASN A 101 -4.31 -1.75 -5.93
N ASN A 102 -4.20 -0.48 -5.56
CA ASN A 102 -3.39 0.50 -6.27
C ASN A 102 -2.32 1.09 -5.37
N LEU A 103 -1.12 1.21 -5.89
CA LEU A 103 -0.05 1.98 -5.28
C LEU A 103 0.24 3.18 -6.17
N VAL A 104 0.10 4.37 -5.60
CA VAL A 104 0.34 5.64 -6.31
C VAL A 104 1.49 6.35 -5.63
N ILE A 105 2.49 6.79 -6.42
CA ILE A 105 3.64 7.52 -5.92
C ILE A 105 3.57 8.93 -6.48
N VAL A 106 3.59 9.93 -5.59
CA VAL A 106 3.48 11.34 -5.97
C VAL A 106 4.64 12.10 -5.34
N GLU A 107 5.37 12.86 -6.15
CA GLU A 107 6.34 13.81 -5.64
C GLU A 107 5.70 15.18 -5.56
N VAL A 108 5.71 15.77 -4.37
CA VAL A 108 5.14 17.08 -4.10
C VAL A 108 6.29 18.05 -3.88
N LYS A 109 6.24 19.21 -4.55
CA LYS A 109 7.28 20.24 -4.37
C LYS A 109 7.38 20.62 -2.92
N PRO A 110 8.61 20.76 -2.36
CA PRO A 110 8.79 21.00 -0.93
C PRO A 110 8.01 22.21 -0.38
N GLU A 111 7.87 23.28 -1.14
CA GLU A 111 7.13 24.48 -0.75
C GLU A 111 5.63 24.26 -0.62
N PHE A 112 5.09 23.16 -1.20
CA PHE A 112 3.66 22.88 -1.18
C PHE A 112 3.27 21.73 -0.24
N GLN A 113 4.20 21.19 0.57
CA GLN A 113 3.92 20.03 1.41
C GLN A 113 2.73 20.25 2.36
N SER A 114 2.67 21.37 3.03
CA SER A 114 1.59 21.67 3.97
C SER A 114 0.26 21.86 3.26
N GLU A 115 0.25 22.58 2.14
CA GLU A 115 -0.97 22.78 1.34
C GLU A 115 -1.47 21.45 0.79
N PHE A 116 -0.58 20.64 0.24
CA PHE A 116 -0.93 19.34 -0.28
C PHE A 116 -1.59 18.45 0.78
N ARG A 117 -0.97 18.38 1.97
CA ARG A 117 -1.53 17.63 3.09
C ARG A 117 -2.92 18.12 3.44
N ASN A 118 -3.11 19.42 3.54
CA ASN A 118 -4.39 20.02 3.91
C ASN A 118 -5.49 19.80 2.87
N ILE A 119 -5.13 19.45 1.65
CA ILE A 119 -6.08 19.12 0.59
C ILE A 119 -6.32 17.63 0.49
N VAL A 120 -5.26 16.81 0.50
CA VAL A 120 -5.39 15.37 0.27
C VAL A 120 -6.02 14.62 1.44
N LEU A 121 -5.69 15.00 2.68
CA LEU A 121 -6.23 14.26 3.84
C LEU A 121 -7.75 14.37 3.96
N PRO A 122 -8.36 15.57 3.83
CA PRO A 122 -9.83 15.65 3.82
C PRO A 122 -10.47 14.88 2.66
N GLU A 123 -9.84 14.85 1.49
CA GLU A 123 -10.33 14.08 0.35
C GLU A 123 -10.35 12.57 0.68
N MET A 124 -9.31 12.07 1.31
CA MET A 124 -9.23 10.66 1.71
C MET A 124 -10.31 10.31 2.76
N VAL A 125 -10.52 11.18 3.73
CA VAL A 125 -11.60 11.02 4.73
C VAL A 125 -12.96 10.94 4.05
N GLU A 126 -13.23 11.87 3.13
CA GLU A 126 -14.51 11.93 2.42
C GLU A 126 -14.72 10.69 1.56
N SER A 127 -13.69 10.25 0.85
CA SER A 127 -13.76 9.05 0.00
C SER A 127 -14.15 7.82 0.81
N LEU A 128 -13.50 7.59 1.94
CA LEU A 128 -13.83 6.46 2.82
C LEU A 128 -15.24 6.58 3.40
N LYS A 129 -15.67 7.79 3.71
CA LYS A 129 -16.96 8.03 4.35
C LYS A 129 -18.14 7.82 3.41
N VAL A 130 -18.06 8.34 2.18
CA VAL A 130 -19.22 8.40 1.29
C VAL A 130 -19.21 7.37 0.18
N GLU A 131 -18.06 6.79 -0.15
CA GLU A 131 -17.92 5.82 -1.25
C GLU A 131 -17.87 4.41 -0.70
N LYS A 132 -18.94 3.64 -0.90
CA LYS A 132 -19.02 2.26 -0.41
C LYS A 132 -17.92 1.35 -0.97
N GLY A 133 -17.51 1.61 -2.20
CA GLY A 133 -16.51 0.80 -2.89
C GLY A 133 -15.07 1.18 -2.57
N VAL A 134 -14.82 2.23 -1.78
CA VAL A 134 -13.49 2.56 -1.26
C VAL A 134 -13.33 1.81 0.06
N LEU A 135 -12.45 0.81 0.06
CA LEU A 135 -12.29 -0.09 1.20
C LEU A 135 -11.13 0.32 2.12
N ALA A 136 -10.06 0.86 1.56
CA ALA A 136 -8.92 1.33 2.33
C ALA A 136 -8.21 2.45 1.59
N MET A 137 -7.69 3.40 2.34
CA MET A 137 -6.80 4.44 1.85
C MET A 137 -5.71 4.67 2.89
N TYR A 138 -4.47 4.50 2.48
CA TYR A 138 -3.31 4.73 3.33
C TYR A 138 -2.39 5.71 2.62
N ALA A 139 -1.87 6.68 3.36
CA ALA A 139 -0.88 7.63 2.84
C ALA A 139 0.30 7.70 3.79
N GLY A 140 1.50 7.64 3.22
CA GLY A 140 2.73 7.80 3.96
C GLY A 140 3.76 8.57 3.14
N THR A 141 4.68 9.22 3.82
CA THR A 141 5.80 9.92 3.18
C THR A 141 7.09 9.16 3.43
N ASP A 142 7.96 9.14 2.42
CA ASP A 142 9.26 8.50 2.55
C ASP A 142 10.08 9.22 3.64
N SER A 143 10.54 8.47 4.65
CA SER A 143 11.27 9.06 5.77
C SER A 143 12.62 9.67 5.35
N GLU A 144 13.21 9.21 4.24
CA GLU A 144 14.46 9.72 3.71
C GLU A 144 14.25 10.82 2.65
N THR A 145 13.10 10.81 1.97
CA THR A 145 12.74 11.79 0.94
C THR A 145 11.31 12.28 1.20
N PRO A 146 11.10 13.19 2.17
CA PRO A 146 9.75 13.56 2.63
C PRO A 146 8.83 14.17 1.58
N LYS A 147 9.36 14.62 0.45
CA LYS A 147 8.53 15.13 -0.66
C LYS A 147 7.82 14.03 -1.41
N ARG A 148 8.21 12.76 -1.21
CA ARG A 148 7.62 11.63 -1.92
C ARG A 148 6.54 10.99 -1.08
N TRP A 149 5.33 10.99 -1.64
CA TRP A 149 4.14 10.40 -1.04
C TRP A 149 3.82 9.07 -1.67
N TYR A 150 3.44 8.12 -0.85
CA TYR A 150 2.95 6.81 -1.26
C TYR A 150 1.51 6.67 -0.81
N PHE A 151 0.62 6.38 -1.76
CA PHE A 151 -0.78 6.11 -1.49
C PHE A 151 -1.05 4.65 -1.83
N TYR A 152 -1.56 3.91 -0.88
CA TYR A 152 -2.02 2.55 -1.11
C TYR A 152 -3.53 2.52 -0.92
N GLU A 153 -4.25 2.08 -1.95
CA GLU A 153 -5.70 2.19 -2.00
C GLU A 153 -6.31 0.87 -2.41
N ILE A 154 -7.39 0.48 -1.74
CA ILE A 154 -8.10 -0.75 -2.04
C ILE A 154 -9.54 -0.40 -2.39
N TYR A 155 -9.99 -0.89 -3.55
CA TYR A 155 -11.34 -0.70 -4.07
C TYR A 155 -12.04 -2.05 -4.19
N ALA A 156 -13.34 -2.06 -4.01
CA ALA A 156 -14.14 -3.29 -4.09
C ALA A 156 -14.15 -3.88 -5.50
N SER A 157 -14.01 -3.03 -6.54
CA SER A 157 -14.00 -3.45 -7.95
C SER A 157 -13.39 -2.36 -8.83
N GLU A 158 -13.14 -2.70 -10.10
CA GLU A 158 -12.72 -1.72 -11.10
C GLU A 158 -13.76 -0.62 -11.29
N GLU A 159 -15.05 -0.98 -11.27
CA GLU A 159 -16.14 -0.01 -11.41
C GLU A 159 -16.10 0.99 -10.25
N ASP A 160 -15.85 0.54 -9.04
CA ASP A 160 -15.74 1.40 -7.86
C ASP A 160 -14.53 2.34 -7.95
N TYR A 161 -13.42 1.86 -8.49
CA TYR A 161 -12.27 2.70 -8.76
C TYR A 161 -12.60 3.79 -9.78
N GLN A 162 -13.28 3.44 -10.88
CA GLN A 162 -13.69 4.44 -11.90
C GLN A 162 -14.69 5.44 -11.33
N LEU A 163 -15.62 4.99 -10.47
CA LEU A 163 -16.54 5.91 -9.78
C LEU A 163 -15.79 6.89 -8.89
N HIS A 164 -14.79 6.40 -8.13
CA HIS A 164 -13.96 7.26 -7.30
C HIS A 164 -13.33 8.40 -8.11
N ARG A 165 -12.80 8.08 -9.27
CA ARG A 165 -12.14 9.07 -10.14
C ARG A 165 -13.08 10.13 -10.70
N GLN A 166 -14.39 9.92 -10.63
CA GLN A 166 -15.41 10.84 -11.12
C GLN A 166 -16.06 11.66 -10.01
N THR A 167 -15.71 11.41 -8.74
CA THR A 167 -16.29 12.15 -7.62
C THR A 167 -15.83 13.61 -7.61
N LEU A 168 -16.67 14.50 -7.08
CA LEU A 168 -16.32 15.91 -6.95
C LEU A 168 -15.11 16.10 -6.06
N HIS A 169 -15.02 15.39 -4.94
CA HIS A 169 -13.90 15.53 -4.02
C HIS A 169 -12.57 15.07 -4.66
N PHE A 170 -12.59 14.04 -5.50
CA PHE A 170 -11.38 13.62 -6.21
C PHE A 170 -11.00 14.62 -7.30
N LEU A 171 -11.96 15.09 -8.09
CA LEU A 171 -11.72 16.07 -9.15
C LEU A 171 -11.24 17.40 -8.58
N ASP A 172 -11.81 17.85 -7.45
CA ASP A 172 -11.35 19.04 -6.76
C ASP A 172 -9.92 18.89 -6.24
N TYR A 173 -9.59 17.71 -5.68
CA TYR A 173 -8.24 17.39 -5.26
C TYR A 173 -7.25 17.53 -6.42
N LEU A 174 -7.55 16.93 -7.57
CA LEU A 174 -6.68 17.01 -8.75
C LEU A 174 -6.50 18.47 -9.21
N ARG A 175 -7.59 19.22 -9.26
CA ARG A 175 -7.57 20.63 -9.67
C ARG A 175 -6.72 21.49 -8.75
N GLN A 176 -6.89 21.31 -7.45
CA GLN A 176 -6.20 22.13 -6.45
C GLN A 176 -4.72 21.77 -6.31
N THR A 177 -4.33 20.56 -6.67
CA THR A 177 -2.95 20.10 -6.49
C THR A 177 -2.12 20.03 -7.76
N ALA A 178 -2.70 20.35 -8.91
CA ALA A 178 -2.06 20.19 -10.23
C ALA A 178 -0.72 20.92 -10.37
N HIS A 179 -0.50 22.01 -9.63
CA HIS A 179 0.73 22.81 -9.68
C HIS A 179 1.71 22.45 -8.56
N MET A 180 1.37 21.56 -7.67
CA MET A 180 2.14 21.18 -6.49
C MET A 180 3.11 20.05 -6.78
#